data_5e085134977c90c2e895f1a280e51278
#
_entry.id   5e085134977c90c2e895f1a280e51278
#
_cell.length_a   1.000
_cell.length_b   1.000
_cell.length_c   1.000
_cell.angle_alpha   90.00
_cell.angle_beta   90.00
_cell.angle_gamma   90.00
#
_symmetry.space_group_name_H-M   'P 1'
#
loop_
_entity.id
_entity.type
_entity.pdbx_description
1 polymer ?
#
loop_
_entity_poly.entity_id
_entity_poly.type
_entity_poly.pdbx_seq_one_letter_code
_entity_poly.pdbx_strand_id
1 'polypeptide(L)'
;IFRSAAALNMDAVLLTSACSDPLYRRAIRVSMGTVFQVPWTYIENKNVSWPQGGMDLLHEYGFKTVAMALRNDSVRIDDEKLHEEEKLAIILGTEGDGLAAETMADCDYTVKIPMSHGVDSLNVAAASAVAFW
;
A
#
# COMPACT_ATOMS: atom_id res chain seq x y z
N ILE A 1 -1.98 -9.67 -1.05
CA ILE A 1 -1.18 -8.65 -0.32
C ILE A 1 -0.55 -9.26 0.94
N PHE A 2 -1.32 -9.87 1.83
CA PHE A 2 -0.79 -10.48 3.06
C PHE A 2 0.28 -11.52 2.79
N ARG A 3 0.10 -12.37 1.78
CA ARG A 3 1.08 -13.37 1.40
C ARG A 3 2.40 -12.73 0.96
N SER A 4 2.33 -11.70 0.13
CA SER A 4 3.52 -10.94 -0.30
C SER A 4 4.17 -10.22 0.87
N ALA A 5 3.38 -9.63 1.77
CA ALA A 5 3.88 -8.94 2.94
C ALA A 5 4.66 -9.89 3.86
N ALA A 6 4.12 -11.08 4.12
CA ALA A 6 4.81 -12.09 4.93
C ALA A 6 6.08 -12.60 4.24
N ALA A 7 5.98 -12.93 2.96
CA ALA A 7 7.11 -13.49 2.21
C ALA A 7 8.28 -12.51 2.07
N LEU A 8 7.99 -11.22 1.96
CA LEU A 8 8.98 -10.16 1.75
C LEU A 8 9.28 -9.35 3.01
N ASN A 9 8.91 -9.90 4.16
CA ASN A 9 9.27 -9.38 5.47
C ASN A 9 8.83 -7.94 5.74
N MET A 10 7.62 -7.61 5.36
CA MET A 10 7.02 -6.32 5.74
C MET A 10 6.70 -6.30 7.23
N ASP A 11 6.85 -5.15 7.86
CA ASP A 11 6.67 -5.01 9.31
C ASP A 11 5.21 -5.14 9.75
N ALA A 12 4.29 -4.58 8.97
CA ALA A 12 2.86 -4.61 9.29
C ALA A 12 2.01 -4.28 8.08
N VAL A 13 0.71 -4.58 8.18
CA VAL A 13 -0.31 -4.21 7.20
C VAL A 13 -1.35 -3.35 7.89
N LEU A 14 -1.63 -2.17 7.33
CA LEU A 14 -2.68 -1.28 7.79
C LEU A 14 -3.82 -1.28 6.79
N LEU A 15 -5.03 -1.38 7.29
CA LEU A 15 -6.24 -1.47 6.47
C LEU A 15 -7.11 -0.24 6.66
N THR A 16 -7.76 0.20 5.59
CA THR A 16 -8.83 1.19 5.66
C THR A 16 -10.19 0.48 5.73
N SER A 17 -11.24 1.20 6.09
CA SER A 17 -12.59 0.63 6.21
C SER A 17 -13.15 0.11 4.89
N ALA A 18 -12.62 0.60 3.76
CA ALA A 18 -13.02 0.15 2.43
C ALA A 18 -12.43 -1.21 2.04
N CYS A 19 -11.45 -1.71 2.79
CA CYS A 19 -10.85 -3.02 2.54
C CYS A 19 -11.81 -4.15 2.94
N SER A 20 -11.68 -5.29 2.25
CA SER A 20 -12.34 -6.51 2.67
C SER A 20 -11.81 -6.98 4.03
N ASP A 21 -12.66 -7.64 4.82
CA ASP A 21 -12.24 -8.20 6.10
C ASP A 21 -11.13 -9.26 5.88
N PRO A 22 -9.94 -9.08 6.45
CA PRO A 22 -8.84 -10.04 6.27
C PRO A 22 -9.11 -11.41 6.91
N LEU A 23 -10.05 -11.48 7.86
CA LEU A 23 -10.47 -12.73 8.49
C LEU A 23 -11.64 -13.41 7.77
N TYR A 24 -12.11 -12.82 6.69
CA TYR A 24 -13.08 -13.43 5.81
C TYR A 24 -12.50 -14.74 5.23
N ARG A 25 -13.30 -15.78 5.16
CA ARG A 25 -12.85 -17.14 4.79
C ARG A 25 -12.01 -17.18 3.50
N ARG A 26 -12.47 -16.50 2.45
CA ARG A 26 -11.75 -16.43 1.18
C ARG A 26 -10.41 -15.70 1.33
N ALA A 27 -10.39 -14.61 2.08
CA ALA A 27 -9.16 -13.85 2.33
C ALA A 27 -8.11 -14.67 3.09
N ILE A 28 -8.52 -15.40 4.12
CA ILE A 28 -7.65 -16.31 4.85
C ILE A 28 -7.07 -17.37 3.90
N ARG A 29 -7.90 -17.93 3.06
CA ARG A 29 -7.55 -19.00 2.13
C ARG A 29 -6.55 -18.54 1.08
N VAL A 30 -6.78 -17.38 0.44
CA VAL A 30 -5.87 -16.85 -0.60
C VAL A 30 -4.57 -16.34 -0.01
N SER A 31 -4.57 -15.92 1.24
CA SER A 31 -3.34 -15.53 1.94
C SER A 31 -2.52 -16.73 2.42
N MET A 32 -3.06 -17.93 2.33
CA MET A 32 -2.45 -19.17 2.87
C MET A 32 -2.13 -19.06 4.37
N GLY A 33 -3.01 -18.40 5.13
CA GLY A 33 -2.85 -18.22 6.57
C GLY A 33 -1.85 -17.16 6.99
N THR A 34 -1.23 -16.44 6.04
CA THR A 34 -0.25 -15.39 6.36
C THR A 34 -0.88 -14.20 7.09
N VAL A 35 -2.19 -14.05 7.03
CA VAL A 35 -2.94 -13.06 7.82
C VAL A 35 -2.66 -13.21 9.32
N PHE A 36 -2.27 -14.38 9.79
CA PHE A 36 -1.91 -14.65 11.18
C PHE A 36 -0.40 -14.48 11.46
N GLN A 37 0.39 -14.21 10.45
CA GLN A 37 1.85 -14.11 10.55
C GLN A 37 2.37 -12.67 10.54
N VAL A 38 1.63 -11.76 9.90
CA VAL A 38 1.99 -10.34 9.80
C VAL A 38 1.07 -9.54 10.70
N PRO A 39 1.61 -8.67 11.57
CA PRO A 39 0.77 -7.77 12.36
C PRO A 39 -0.09 -6.89 11.44
N TRP A 40 -1.36 -6.77 11.77
CA TRP A 40 -2.26 -5.90 11.02
C TRP A 40 -3.30 -5.24 11.93
N THR A 41 -3.78 -4.08 11.50
CA THR A 41 -4.87 -3.38 12.17
C THR A 41 -5.56 -2.44 11.18
N TYR A 42 -6.69 -1.89 11.58
CA TYR A 42 -7.32 -0.79 10.85
C TYR A 42 -6.69 0.53 11.29
N ILE A 43 -6.30 1.36 10.31
CA ILE A 43 -5.77 2.69 10.59
C ILE A 43 -6.87 3.67 10.98
N GLU A 44 -8.09 3.46 10.48
CA GLU A 44 -9.25 4.27 10.82
C GLU A 44 -9.88 3.83 12.15
N ASN A 45 -10.34 4.81 12.94
CA ASN A 45 -11.15 4.58 14.12
C ASN A 45 -12.02 5.81 14.39
N LYS A 46 -12.64 5.91 15.58
CA LYS A 46 -13.48 7.06 15.96
C LYS A 46 -12.74 8.40 15.91
N ASN A 47 -11.43 8.38 16.12
CA ASN A 47 -10.59 9.58 16.24
C ASN A 47 -9.69 9.79 15.01
N VAL A 48 -9.54 8.80 14.15
CA VAL A 48 -8.66 8.83 12.99
C VAL A 48 -9.48 8.56 11.73
N SER A 49 -9.58 9.56 10.86
CA SER A 49 -10.23 9.44 9.56
C SER A 49 -9.19 9.06 8.48
N TRP A 50 -9.66 8.56 7.37
CA TRP A 50 -8.83 8.32 6.19
C TRP A 50 -9.32 9.16 5.01
N PRO A 51 -8.46 9.79 4.20
CA PRO A 51 -6.97 9.69 4.27
C PRO A 51 -6.30 10.65 5.26
N GLN A 52 -6.88 11.80 5.55
CA GLN A 52 -6.20 12.90 6.24
C GLN A 52 -5.66 12.50 7.63
N GLY A 53 -6.50 11.97 8.49
CA GLY A 53 -6.08 11.59 9.84
C GLY A 53 -5.05 10.46 9.84
N GLY A 54 -5.23 9.47 8.97
CA GLY A 54 -4.28 8.37 8.81
C GLY A 54 -2.92 8.84 8.30
N MET A 55 -2.90 9.73 7.31
CA MET A 55 -1.66 10.33 6.79
C MET A 55 -0.93 11.13 7.85
N ASP A 56 -1.65 11.95 8.61
CA ASP A 56 -1.06 12.74 9.69
C ASP A 56 -0.44 11.83 10.75
N LEU A 57 -1.11 10.74 11.09
CA LEU A 57 -0.61 9.77 12.05
C LEU A 57 0.68 9.09 11.56
N LEU A 58 0.73 8.68 10.30
CA LEU A 58 1.93 8.09 9.70
C LEU A 58 3.10 9.08 9.70
N HIS A 59 2.85 10.33 9.32
CA HIS A 59 3.87 11.38 9.33
C HIS A 59 4.39 11.67 10.74
N GLU A 60 3.50 11.65 11.72
CA GLU A 60 3.86 11.85 13.14
C GLU A 60 4.84 10.77 13.62
N TYR A 61 4.67 9.53 13.17
CA TYR A 61 5.58 8.43 13.49
C TYR A 61 6.82 8.36 12.60
N GLY A 62 7.01 9.32 11.71
CA GLY A 62 8.20 9.42 10.87
C GLY A 62 8.18 8.62 9.59
N PHE A 63 7.00 8.13 9.16
CA PHE A 63 6.86 7.43 7.88
C PHE A 63 6.75 8.41 6.72
N LYS A 64 7.41 8.07 5.62
CA LYS A 64 7.13 8.67 4.32
C LYS A 64 6.08 7.81 3.61
N THR A 65 5.11 8.46 3.00
CA THR A 65 4.00 7.78 2.35
C THR A 65 4.21 7.70 0.85
N VAL A 66 3.94 6.53 0.28
CA VAL A 66 4.15 6.22 -1.12
C VAL A 66 2.84 5.69 -1.71
N ALA A 67 2.25 6.44 -2.63
CA ALA A 67 1.08 5.99 -3.37
C ALA A 67 1.52 5.23 -4.63
N MET A 68 1.05 4.01 -4.79
CA MET A 68 1.26 3.23 -6.02
C MET A 68 0.21 3.63 -7.04
N ALA A 69 0.58 4.48 -7.98
CA ALA A 69 -0.35 5.02 -8.97
C ALA A 69 0.38 5.40 -10.27
N LEU A 70 -0.34 5.29 -11.37
CA LEU A 70 0.18 5.69 -12.69
C LEU A 70 -0.19 7.16 -12.94
N ARG A 71 0.78 8.05 -12.78
CA ARG A 71 0.64 9.49 -13.06
C ARG A 71 1.86 9.98 -13.83
N ASN A 72 1.72 11.10 -14.54
CA ASN A 72 2.79 11.68 -15.34
C ASN A 72 3.98 12.14 -14.50
N ASP A 73 3.72 12.58 -13.28
CA ASP A 73 4.71 13.06 -12.33
C ASP A 73 5.21 11.98 -11.35
N SER A 74 4.85 10.73 -11.60
CA SER A 74 5.23 9.63 -10.72
C SER A 74 6.71 9.30 -10.81
N VAL A 75 7.31 9.04 -9.65
CA VAL A 75 8.67 8.55 -9.51
C VAL A 75 8.69 7.06 -9.87
N ARG A 76 9.77 6.58 -10.49
CA ARG A 76 9.93 5.16 -10.76
C ARG A 76 10.17 4.40 -9.45
N ILE A 77 9.66 3.17 -9.39
CA ILE A 77 9.80 2.33 -8.20
C ILE A 77 11.26 2.03 -7.84
N ASP A 78 12.15 2.07 -8.82
CA ASP A 78 13.58 1.84 -8.64
C ASP A 78 14.40 3.11 -8.36
N ASP A 79 13.74 4.23 -8.09
CA ASP A 79 14.41 5.49 -7.77
C ASP A 79 15.15 5.40 -6.43
N GLU A 80 16.38 5.86 -6.39
CA GLU A 80 17.24 5.82 -5.20
C GLU A 80 16.66 6.58 -4.01
N LYS A 81 15.87 7.62 -4.24
CA LYS A 81 15.22 8.40 -3.18
C LYS A 81 14.34 7.54 -2.27
N LEU A 82 13.69 6.51 -2.84
CA LEU A 82 12.87 5.60 -2.08
C LEU A 82 13.71 4.68 -1.19
N HIS A 83 14.87 4.28 -1.66
CA HIS A 83 15.77 3.38 -0.93
C HIS A 83 16.49 4.09 0.23
N GLU A 84 16.57 5.40 0.21
CA GLU A 84 17.16 6.20 1.28
C GLU A 84 16.23 6.39 2.48
N GLU A 85 14.92 6.16 2.31
CA GLU A 85 13.96 6.33 3.38
C GLU A 85 13.97 5.14 4.33
N GLU A 86 14.12 5.40 5.62
CA GLU A 86 14.14 4.35 6.64
C GLU A 86 12.77 3.75 6.91
N LYS A 87 11.73 4.58 6.84
CA LYS A 87 10.35 4.19 7.14
C LYS A 87 9.44 4.57 5.98
N LEU A 88 8.95 3.57 5.28
CA LEU A 88 8.02 3.75 4.17
C LEU A 88 6.66 3.10 4.48
N ALA A 89 5.61 3.83 4.22
CA ALA A 89 4.25 3.31 4.19
C ALA A 89 3.79 3.28 2.72
N ILE A 90 3.65 2.09 2.17
CA ILE A 90 3.24 1.89 0.78
C ILE A 90 1.73 1.73 0.73
N ILE A 91 1.07 2.57 -0.05
CA ILE A 91 -0.38 2.61 -0.15
C ILE A 91 -0.81 2.02 -1.48
N LEU A 92 -1.63 0.98 -1.40
CA LEU A 92 -2.16 0.27 -2.56
C LEU A 92 -3.65 0.54 -2.69
N GLY A 93 -4.10 0.75 -3.92
CA GLY A 93 -5.51 0.97 -4.22
C GLY A 93 -6.26 -0.32 -4.52
N THR A 94 -7.58 -0.19 -4.70
CA THR A 94 -8.43 -1.29 -5.13
C THR A 94 -8.20 -1.62 -6.60
N GLU A 95 -8.53 -2.84 -6.99
CA GLU A 95 -8.59 -3.21 -8.40
C GLU A 95 -9.70 -2.40 -9.08
N GLY A 96 -9.40 -1.87 -10.26
CA GLY A 96 -10.34 -1.05 -11.04
C GLY A 96 -10.18 0.43 -10.77
N ASP A 97 -10.62 0.92 -9.63
CA ASP A 97 -10.63 2.37 -9.33
C ASP A 97 -9.29 2.92 -8.87
N GLY A 98 -8.41 2.06 -8.34
CA GLY A 98 -7.13 2.48 -7.80
C GLY A 98 -7.27 3.33 -6.53
N LEU A 99 -6.36 4.28 -6.35
CA LEU A 99 -6.36 5.19 -5.20
C LEU A 99 -7.17 6.46 -5.50
N ALA A 100 -7.86 6.96 -4.50
CA ALA A 100 -8.56 8.25 -4.59
C ALA A 100 -7.55 9.38 -4.80
N ALA A 101 -7.96 10.41 -5.55
CA ALA A 101 -7.13 11.58 -5.83
C ALA A 101 -6.67 12.28 -4.54
N GLU A 102 -7.53 12.36 -3.54
CA GLU A 102 -7.23 12.94 -2.22
C GLU A 102 -6.09 12.20 -1.52
N THR A 103 -6.12 10.87 -1.57
CA THR A 103 -5.08 10.01 -0.99
C THR A 103 -3.74 10.26 -1.69
N MET A 104 -3.74 10.31 -3.02
CA MET A 104 -2.51 10.57 -3.79
C MET A 104 -1.93 11.95 -3.52
N ALA A 105 -2.78 12.96 -3.35
CA ALA A 105 -2.35 14.34 -3.09
C ALA A 105 -1.65 14.48 -1.74
N ASP A 106 -2.03 13.69 -0.76
CA ASP A 106 -1.48 13.74 0.59
C ASP A 106 -0.20 12.90 0.77
N CYS A 107 0.15 12.08 -0.23
CA CYS A 107 1.36 11.25 -0.16
C CYS A 107 2.64 12.04 -0.44
N ASP A 108 3.73 11.63 0.20
CA ASP A 108 5.06 12.22 -0.05
C ASP A 108 5.56 11.87 -1.45
N TYR A 109 5.27 10.65 -1.91
CA TYR A 109 5.64 10.18 -3.25
C TYR A 109 4.47 9.53 -3.95
N THR A 110 4.40 9.70 -5.26
CA THR A 110 3.58 8.87 -6.14
C THR A 110 4.52 8.04 -6.99
N VAL A 111 4.39 6.74 -6.92
CA VAL A 111 5.34 5.79 -7.53
C VAL A 111 4.65 4.93 -8.56
N LYS A 112 5.33 4.68 -9.66
CA LYS A 112 4.84 3.79 -10.73
C LYS A 112 5.81 2.64 -10.95
N ILE A 113 5.24 1.49 -11.32
CA ILE A 113 5.99 0.38 -11.89
C ILE A 113 5.99 0.60 -13.40
N PRO A 114 7.15 0.76 -14.05
CA PRO A 114 7.20 0.94 -15.49
C PRO A 114 6.57 -0.25 -16.22
N MET A 115 5.67 0.02 -17.15
CA MET A 115 4.97 -0.98 -17.94
C MET A 115 5.38 -0.89 -19.40
N SER A 116 5.30 -2.02 -20.10
CA SER A 116 5.55 -2.12 -21.54
C SER A 116 4.27 -2.47 -22.29
N HIS A 117 4.28 -2.30 -23.59
CA HIS A 117 3.20 -2.70 -24.50
C HIS A 117 1.83 -2.05 -24.23
N GLY A 118 1.83 -0.84 -23.66
CA GLY A 118 0.59 -0.12 -23.37
C GLY A 118 -0.21 -0.67 -22.20
N VAL A 119 0.37 -1.55 -21.40
CA VAL A 119 -0.28 -2.06 -20.20
C VAL A 119 -0.27 -1.00 -19.12
N ASP A 120 -1.44 -0.66 -18.58
CA ASP A 120 -1.59 0.43 -17.59
C ASP A 120 -1.33 -0.03 -16.15
N SER A 121 -1.70 -1.26 -15.83
CA SER A 121 -1.61 -1.72 -14.43
C SER A 121 -1.37 -3.22 -14.32
N LEU A 122 -0.88 -3.62 -13.16
CA LEU A 122 -0.79 -5.02 -12.73
C LEU A 122 -1.89 -5.31 -11.72
N ASN A 123 -2.24 -6.58 -11.58
CA ASN A 123 -3.04 -7.06 -10.47
C ASN A 123 -2.41 -6.57 -9.15
N VAL A 124 -3.23 -6.15 -8.18
CA VAL A 124 -2.74 -5.55 -6.93
C VAL A 124 -1.83 -6.49 -6.14
N ALA A 125 -2.07 -7.79 -6.18
CA ALA A 125 -1.19 -8.76 -5.52
C ALA A 125 0.19 -8.81 -6.17
N ALA A 126 0.25 -8.81 -7.51
CA ALA A 126 1.50 -8.75 -8.24
C ALA A 126 2.23 -7.42 -8.02
N ALA A 127 1.51 -6.29 -8.06
CA ALA A 127 2.06 -4.98 -7.79
C ALA A 127 2.62 -4.89 -6.37
N SER A 128 1.94 -5.47 -5.38
CA SER A 128 2.43 -5.50 -4.00
C SER A 128 3.75 -6.26 -3.88
N ALA A 129 3.89 -7.39 -4.57
CA ALA A 129 5.13 -8.15 -4.54
C ALA A 129 6.31 -7.36 -5.13
N VAL A 130 6.10 -6.65 -6.22
CA VAL A 130 7.13 -5.78 -6.82
C VAL A 130 7.46 -4.63 -5.89
N ALA A 131 6.47 -3.99 -5.29
CA ALA A 131 6.66 -2.84 -4.40
C ALA A 131 7.41 -3.21 -3.11
N PHE A 132 7.15 -4.39 -2.55
CA PHE A 132 7.75 -4.83 -1.28
C PHE A 132 9.18 -5.34 -1.46
N TRP A 133 9.51 -5.79 -2.64
CA TRP A 133 10.87 -6.22 -2.97
C TRP A 133 11.84 -5.03 -3.03
#